data_da8db88ff18a875b8297811e033dc2f6
#
_entry.id   da8db88ff18a875b8297811e033dc2f6
#
_cell.length_a   1.000
_cell.length_b   1.000
_cell.length_c   1.000
_cell.angle_alpha   90.00
_cell.angle_beta   90.00
_cell.angle_gamma   90.00
#
_symmetry.space_group_name_H-M   'P 1'
#
loop_
_entity.id
_entity.type
_entity.pdbx_description
1 polymer ?
#
loop_
_entity_poly.entity_id
_entity_poly.type
_entity_poly.pdbx_seq_one_letter_code
_entity_poly.pdbx_strand_id
1 'polypeptide(L)'
;MCKNVLRQLMTVLFIVVALPLAKAQVHVGDILYEDNSEGESGGKAIGVVFYVDGTKQHGWAVALNDEGELSWGPNWVNTPVPDRLSLQGALADMDGYANTKKILSLSNPISIFYPAFEAMDFSNDWYLPAVGQLKKLYSNLDKVNASLSAVGGTVISTEEGNEFWSSTEYSVSSSWFMDWNGQMHSKDVTYNGTKDGRRIVRAVRSF
;
A
#
# COMPACT_ATOMS: atom_id res chain seq x y z
N MET A 1 12.75 -9.56 84.75
CA MET A 1 11.89 -8.62 83.97
C MET A 1 12.52 -8.53 82.58
N CYS A 2 12.00 -9.22 81.64
CA CYS A 2 12.54 -9.23 80.27
C CYS A 2 11.49 -8.55 79.38
N LYS A 3 11.86 -7.38 78.78
CA LYS A 3 10.98 -6.64 77.87
C LYS A 3 11.23 -7.16 76.45
N ASN A 4 10.29 -7.86 75.89
CA ASN A 4 10.26 -8.21 74.49
C ASN A 4 9.86 -6.97 73.65
N VAL A 5 10.79 -6.50 72.83
CA VAL A 5 10.54 -5.47 71.83
C VAL A 5 10.19 -6.19 70.52
N LEU A 6 8.92 -6.19 70.16
CA LEU A 6 8.39 -6.71 68.91
C LEU A 6 8.72 -5.71 67.80
N ARG A 7 9.69 -6.03 66.94
CA ARG A 7 9.98 -5.27 65.73
C ARG A 7 8.94 -5.68 64.66
N GLN A 8 8.00 -4.81 64.36
CA GLN A 8 7.15 -4.93 63.17
C GLN A 8 7.97 -4.53 61.94
N LEU A 9 8.30 -5.51 61.08
CA LEU A 9 8.80 -5.27 59.74
C LEU A 9 7.61 -4.84 58.85
N MET A 10 7.57 -3.58 58.48
CA MET A 10 6.63 -3.05 57.52
C MET A 10 7.18 -3.35 56.11
N THR A 11 6.70 -4.42 55.45
CA THR A 11 7.04 -4.73 54.06
C THR A 11 6.24 -3.82 53.15
N VAL A 12 6.92 -2.80 52.59
CA VAL A 12 6.31 -1.95 51.57
C VAL A 12 6.36 -2.69 50.23
N LEU A 13 5.20 -3.18 49.79
CA LEU A 13 5.03 -3.79 48.48
C LEU A 13 4.96 -2.70 47.41
N PHE A 14 6.03 -2.51 46.65
CA PHE A 14 6.03 -1.65 45.49
C PHE A 14 5.28 -2.40 44.35
N ILE A 15 4.03 -2.02 44.10
CA ILE A 15 3.33 -2.44 42.90
C ILE A 15 3.85 -1.59 41.74
N VAL A 16 4.77 -2.14 40.94
CA VAL A 16 5.18 -1.55 39.69
C VAL A 16 4.01 -1.79 38.70
N VAL A 17 3.17 -0.78 38.53
CA VAL A 17 2.17 -0.76 37.46
C VAL A 17 2.96 -0.50 36.17
N ALA A 18 3.22 -1.54 35.39
CA ALA A 18 3.71 -1.38 34.03
C ALA A 18 2.60 -0.72 33.20
N LEU A 19 2.69 0.59 32.99
CA LEU A 19 1.85 1.30 32.03
C LEU A 19 2.19 0.72 30.64
N PRO A 20 1.19 0.32 29.83
CA PRO A 20 1.46 -0.06 28.47
C PRO A 20 2.11 1.14 27.77
N LEU A 21 3.29 0.94 27.18
CA LEU A 21 3.85 1.93 26.28
C LEU A 21 2.84 2.13 25.17
N ALA A 22 2.29 3.33 25.06
CA ALA A 22 1.44 3.69 23.94
C ALA A 22 2.29 3.57 22.67
N LYS A 23 1.83 2.76 21.69
CA LYS A 23 2.47 2.69 20.39
C LYS A 23 2.48 4.11 19.79
N ALA A 24 3.59 4.52 19.22
CA ALA A 24 3.70 5.82 18.56
C ALA A 24 2.61 5.92 17.47
N GLN A 25 2.04 7.11 17.30
CA GLN A 25 1.06 7.34 16.25
C GLN A 25 1.77 7.45 14.91
N VAL A 26 1.27 6.75 13.92
CA VAL A 26 1.79 6.80 12.55
C VAL A 26 1.20 7.99 11.79
N HIS A 27 1.99 8.59 10.93
CA HIS A 27 1.60 9.74 10.13
C HIS A 27 1.93 9.54 8.64
N VAL A 28 1.22 10.24 7.80
CA VAL A 28 1.57 10.31 6.36
C VAL A 28 2.93 10.96 6.19
N GLY A 29 3.81 10.28 5.47
CA GLY A 29 5.21 10.64 5.28
C GLY A 29 6.18 9.86 6.18
N ASP A 30 5.71 9.11 7.17
CA ASP A 30 6.58 8.24 7.97
C ASP A 30 7.20 7.15 7.09
N ILE A 31 8.40 6.73 7.43
CA ILE A 31 9.10 5.65 6.74
C ILE A 31 8.67 4.32 7.34
N LEU A 32 8.32 3.37 6.48
CA LEU A 32 8.11 1.97 6.85
C LEU A 32 9.44 1.21 6.71
N TYR A 33 9.82 0.48 7.75
CA TYR A 33 11.05 -0.30 7.81
C TYR A 33 10.80 -1.82 7.71
N GLU A 34 11.85 -2.60 7.44
CA GLU A 34 11.77 -4.07 7.29
C GLU A 34 11.19 -4.79 8.49
N ASP A 35 11.35 -4.26 9.69
CA ASP A 35 10.77 -4.80 10.93
C ASP A 35 9.32 -4.37 11.18
N ASN A 36 8.69 -3.71 10.19
CA ASN A 36 7.36 -3.11 10.26
C ASN A 36 7.23 -1.97 11.29
N SER A 37 8.33 -1.36 11.71
CA SER A 37 8.28 -0.11 12.46
C SER A 37 8.05 1.08 11.52
N GLU A 38 7.44 2.14 12.03
CA GLU A 38 7.16 3.38 11.33
C GLU A 38 7.79 4.56 12.08
N GLY A 39 8.37 5.51 11.33
CA GLY A 39 8.91 6.77 11.86
C GLY A 39 10.37 6.73 12.20
N GLU A 40 10.77 6.22 13.36
CA GLU A 40 12.17 6.15 13.78
C GLU A 40 12.75 4.74 13.60
N SER A 41 13.97 4.68 13.14
CA SER A 41 14.63 3.56 12.48
C SER A 41 14.53 2.17 13.12
N GLY A 42 13.93 1.24 12.41
CA GLY A 42 13.97 -0.20 12.69
C GLY A 42 14.69 -1.00 11.61
N GLY A 43 15.72 -0.47 10.95
CA GLY A 43 16.44 -1.20 9.91
C GLY A 43 16.42 -0.51 8.55
N LYS A 44 16.34 -1.30 7.47
CA LYS A 44 16.30 -0.78 6.11
C LYS A 44 14.91 -0.24 5.78
N ALA A 45 14.83 0.98 5.24
CA ALA A 45 13.59 1.55 4.72
C ALA A 45 13.05 0.69 3.56
N ILE A 46 11.76 0.38 3.57
CA ILE A 46 11.08 -0.41 2.54
C ILE A 46 9.91 0.32 1.88
N GLY A 47 9.40 1.38 2.51
CA GLY A 47 8.28 2.15 1.97
C GLY A 47 8.05 3.46 2.69
N VAL A 48 7.07 4.22 2.21
CA VAL A 48 6.62 5.50 2.77
C VAL A 48 5.12 5.44 3.00
N VAL A 49 4.68 5.82 4.20
CA VAL A 49 3.26 5.85 4.58
C VAL A 49 2.54 6.94 3.78
N PHE A 50 1.47 6.58 3.07
CA PHE A 50 0.65 7.53 2.32
C PHE A 50 -0.79 7.67 2.83
N TYR A 51 -1.23 6.76 3.68
CA TYR A 51 -2.55 6.80 4.31
C TYR A 51 -2.50 6.19 5.70
N VAL A 52 -3.24 6.78 6.63
CA VAL A 52 -3.40 6.28 8.00
C VAL A 52 -4.89 6.35 8.34
N ASP A 53 -5.41 5.34 9.01
CA ASP A 53 -6.78 5.30 9.47
C ASP A 53 -7.05 6.22 10.68
N GLY A 54 -8.31 6.27 11.15
CA GLY A 54 -8.69 7.11 12.29
C GLY A 54 -8.04 6.71 13.62
N THR A 55 -7.55 5.47 13.74
CA THR A 55 -6.85 4.98 14.93
C THR A 55 -5.38 5.37 14.96
N LYS A 56 -4.81 5.74 13.80
CA LYS A 56 -3.39 5.99 13.59
C LYS A 56 -2.49 4.81 13.95
N GLN A 57 -3.01 3.61 13.77
CA GLN A 57 -2.29 2.36 14.03
C GLN A 57 -2.17 1.50 12.78
N HIS A 58 -3.02 1.75 11.76
CA HIS A 58 -3.07 1.01 10.51
C HIS A 58 -3.15 1.98 9.33
N GLY A 59 -2.63 1.52 8.20
CA GLY A 59 -2.60 2.35 7.01
C GLY A 59 -2.02 1.63 5.81
N TRP A 60 -1.57 2.44 4.85
CA TRP A 60 -0.91 1.95 3.64
C TRP A 60 0.41 2.69 3.42
N ALA A 61 1.42 1.93 3.03
CA ALA A 61 2.70 2.45 2.58
C ALA A 61 2.91 2.11 1.10
N VAL A 62 3.60 3.00 0.37
CA VAL A 62 4.04 2.79 -1.01
C VAL A 62 5.50 2.33 -1.00
N ALA A 63 5.86 1.40 -1.88
CA ALA A 63 7.22 0.92 -2.05
C ALA A 63 8.19 2.04 -2.46
N LEU A 64 9.49 1.89 -2.17
CA LEU A 64 10.49 2.92 -2.49
C LEU A 64 10.70 3.12 -3.98
N ASN A 65 10.52 2.07 -4.79
CA ASN A 65 10.79 2.10 -6.22
C ASN A 65 9.63 1.54 -7.04
N ASP A 66 9.60 1.87 -8.32
CA ASP A 66 8.69 1.28 -9.28
C ASP A 66 9.17 -0.11 -9.69
N GLU A 67 8.23 -0.99 -10.02
CA GLU A 67 8.51 -2.32 -10.61
C GLU A 67 8.72 -2.26 -12.12
N GLY A 68 8.65 -1.06 -12.69
CA GLY A 68 8.80 -0.79 -14.12
C GLY A 68 7.48 -0.53 -14.83
N GLU A 69 7.57 -0.39 -16.16
CA GLU A 69 6.41 -0.29 -17.04
C GLU A 69 6.01 -1.68 -17.51
N LEU A 70 4.85 -2.14 -17.10
CA LEU A 70 4.35 -3.48 -17.36
C LEU A 70 2.92 -3.44 -17.90
N SER A 71 2.51 -4.49 -18.63
CA SER A 71 1.10 -4.67 -18.95
C SER A 71 0.34 -5.15 -17.72
N TRP A 72 -0.93 -4.77 -17.64
CA TRP A 72 -1.83 -5.24 -16.57
C TRP A 72 -2.09 -6.74 -16.69
N GLY A 73 -2.35 -7.20 -17.92
CA GLY A 73 -2.63 -8.57 -18.27
C GLY A 73 -3.12 -8.69 -19.71
N PRO A 74 -3.61 -9.86 -20.12
CA PRO A 74 -4.12 -10.07 -21.47
C PRO A 74 -5.48 -9.40 -21.67
N ASN A 75 -5.70 -8.89 -22.89
CA ASN A 75 -7.00 -8.40 -23.31
C ASN A 75 -8.01 -9.55 -23.50
N TRP A 76 -9.28 -9.21 -23.33
CA TRP A 76 -10.43 -10.10 -23.59
C TRP A 76 -10.46 -11.33 -22.67
N VAL A 77 -9.78 -11.27 -21.54
CA VAL A 77 -9.83 -12.30 -20.50
C VAL A 77 -10.61 -11.79 -19.32
N ASN A 78 -11.68 -12.52 -18.98
CA ASN A 78 -12.45 -12.24 -17.77
C ASN A 78 -11.65 -12.69 -16.53
N THR A 79 -11.61 -11.84 -15.52
CA THR A 79 -10.90 -12.14 -14.26
C THR A 79 -11.90 -12.25 -13.10
N PRO A 80 -11.49 -12.79 -11.95
CA PRO A 80 -12.34 -12.81 -10.77
C PRO A 80 -12.38 -11.47 -10.01
N VAL A 81 -11.67 -10.43 -10.50
CA VAL A 81 -11.80 -9.06 -9.98
C VAL A 81 -13.10 -8.47 -10.48
N PRO A 82 -13.96 -7.91 -9.62
CA PRO A 82 -15.21 -7.33 -10.06
C PRO A 82 -15.04 -6.12 -10.97
N ASP A 83 -15.75 -6.08 -12.09
CA ASP A 83 -15.80 -4.92 -12.98
C ASP A 83 -16.30 -3.67 -12.24
N ARG A 84 -15.64 -2.55 -12.46
CA ARG A 84 -16.02 -1.23 -11.95
C ARG A 84 -16.29 -0.28 -13.11
N LEU A 85 -17.53 -0.31 -13.61
CA LEU A 85 -17.92 0.41 -14.84
C LEU A 85 -18.15 1.93 -14.64
N SER A 86 -17.97 2.45 -13.42
CA SER A 86 -18.09 3.87 -13.13
C SER A 86 -16.92 4.36 -12.26
N LEU A 87 -16.57 5.64 -12.41
CA LEU A 87 -15.54 6.28 -11.61
C LEU A 87 -15.85 6.19 -10.11
N GLN A 88 -17.12 6.41 -9.72
CA GLN A 88 -17.53 6.30 -8.32
C GLN A 88 -17.31 4.89 -7.77
N GLY A 89 -17.68 3.85 -8.55
CA GLY A 89 -17.47 2.46 -8.18
C GLY A 89 -15.99 2.10 -8.09
N ALA A 90 -15.17 2.63 -8.99
CA ALA A 90 -13.72 2.44 -8.98
C ALA A 90 -13.05 3.13 -7.79
N LEU A 91 -13.42 4.37 -7.48
CA LEU A 91 -12.91 5.11 -6.32
C LEU A 91 -13.32 4.47 -4.97
N ALA A 92 -14.40 3.71 -4.94
CA ALA A 92 -14.83 2.95 -3.75
C ALA A 92 -14.04 1.64 -3.58
N ASP A 93 -13.31 1.19 -4.59
CA ASP A 93 -12.42 0.03 -4.49
C ASP A 93 -11.13 0.42 -3.74
N MET A 94 -11.00 -0.10 -2.52
CA MET A 94 -9.88 0.15 -1.59
C MET A 94 -9.07 -1.12 -1.30
N ASP A 95 -9.39 -2.23 -1.94
CA ASP A 95 -8.82 -3.53 -1.60
C ASP A 95 -7.96 -4.12 -2.73
N GLY A 96 -6.82 -3.45 -2.97
CA GLY A 96 -5.82 -3.91 -3.94
C GLY A 96 -5.21 -5.25 -3.56
N TYR A 97 -5.13 -5.58 -2.27
CA TYR A 97 -4.65 -6.88 -1.80
C TYR A 97 -5.56 -8.01 -2.27
N ALA A 98 -6.87 -7.88 -2.05
CA ALA A 98 -7.83 -8.90 -2.51
C ALA A 98 -7.86 -9.03 -4.03
N ASN A 99 -7.75 -7.91 -4.76
CA ASN A 99 -7.68 -7.93 -6.23
C ASN A 99 -6.42 -8.67 -6.70
N THR A 100 -5.25 -8.33 -6.17
CA THR A 100 -3.97 -8.99 -6.48
C THR A 100 -4.03 -10.48 -6.17
N LYS A 101 -4.53 -10.85 -5.00
CA LYS A 101 -4.70 -12.26 -4.60
C LYS A 101 -5.56 -13.05 -5.56
N LYS A 102 -6.68 -12.47 -6.03
CA LYS A 102 -7.57 -13.10 -7.00
C LYS A 102 -6.87 -13.38 -8.33
N ILE A 103 -6.11 -12.40 -8.84
CA ILE A 103 -5.36 -12.55 -10.09
C ILE A 103 -4.27 -13.63 -9.94
N LEU A 104 -3.46 -13.55 -8.88
CA LEU A 104 -2.37 -14.52 -8.63
C LEU A 104 -2.88 -15.93 -8.32
N SER A 105 -4.16 -16.08 -7.91
CA SER A 105 -4.78 -17.39 -7.69
C SER A 105 -5.31 -18.05 -8.97
N LEU A 106 -5.24 -17.37 -10.11
CA LEU A 106 -5.65 -17.95 -11.39
C LEU A 106 -4.68 -19.06 -11.77
N SER A 107 -5.08 -20.29 -11.53
CA SER A 107 -4.37 -21.48 -12.01
C SER A 107 -4.53 -21.59 -13.52
N ASN A 108 -3.56 -21.10 -14.28
CA ASN A 108 -3.60 -21.25 -15.71
C ASN A 108 -2.42 -22.05 -16.23
N PRO A 109 -2.65 -23.25 -16.79
CA PRO A 109 -1.59 -24.07 -17.37
C PRO A 109 -1.04 -23.54 -18.71
N ILE A 110 -1.63 -22.49 -19.26
CA ILE A 110 -1.24 -21.90 -20.54
C ILE A 110 -1.07 -20.39 -20.36
N SER A 111 0.11 -19.97 -19.89
CA SER A 111 0.71 -18.64 -20.09
C SER A 111 -0.24 -17.42 -20.16
N ILE A 112 -1.32 -17.38 -19.40
CA ILE A 112 -2.01 -16.13 -19.18
C ILE A 112 -1.20 -15.40 -18.12
N PHE A 113 -0.55 -14.36 -18.56
CA PHE A 113 0.47 -13.67 -17.87
C PHE A 113 -0.07 -12.32 -17.40
N TYR A 114 0.10 -12.01 -16.13
CA TYR A 114 -0.31 -10.76 -15.50
C TYR A 114 0.90 -10.00 -14.94
N PRO A 115 1.76 -9.41 -15.79
CA PRO A 115 3.05 -8.86 -15.38
C PRO A 115 2.97 -7.86 -14.25
N ALA A 116 1.95 -6.97 -14.26
CA ALA A 116 1.77 -5.97 -13.21
C ALA A 116 1.51 -6.60 -11.83
N PHE A 117 0.93 -7.78 -11.77
CA PHE A 117 0.64 -8.49 -10.50
C PHE A 117 1.78 -9.43 -10.12
N GLU A 118 2.41 -10.06 -11.10
CA GLU A 118 3.53 -10.99 -10.87
C GLU A 118 4.80 -10.27 -10.43
N ALA A 119 4.94 -8.98 -10.74
CA ALA A 119 6.02 -8.15 -10.24
C ALA A 119 5.89 -7.81 -8.75
N MET A 120 4.71 -8.03 -8.15
CA MET A 120 4.49 -7.76 -6.72
C MET A 120 5.17 -8.82 -5.86
N ASP A 121 5.90 -8.39 -4.83
CA ASP A 121 6.38 -9.28 -3.77
C ASP A 121 5.23 -9.62 -2.81
N PHE A 122 4.25 -10.37 -3.34
CA PHE A 122 3.02 -10.70 -2.62
C PHE A 122 3.26 -11.61 -1.41
N SER A 123 4.37 -12.34 -1.38
CA SER A 123 4.79 -13.14 -0.21
C SER A 123 5.15 -12.29 1.01
N ASN A 124 5.53 -11.04 0.77
CA ASN A 124 5.83 -10.02 1.78
C ASN A 124 4.74 -8.94 1.83
N ASP A 125 3.49 -9.27 1.44
CA ASP A 125 2.30 -8.42 1.50
C ASP A 125 2.34 -7.17 0.60
N TRP A 126 3.24 -7.11 -0.39
CA TRP A 126 3.22 -6.07 -1.40
C TRP A 126 2.25 -6.42 -2.54
N TYR A 127 1.39 -5.49 -2.92
CA TYR A 127 0.35 -5.70 -3.91
C TYR A 127 0.11 -4.48 -4.80
N LEU A 128 -0.55 -4.70 -5.93
CA LEU A 128 -0.94 -3.61 -6.84
C LEU A 128 -2.12 -2.83 -6.24
N PRO A 129 -1.99 -1.51 -6.02
CA PRO A 129 -3.02 -0.72 -5.36
C PRO A 129 -4.33 -0.68 -6.15
N ALA A 130 -5.47 -0.66 -5.45
CA ALA A 130 -6.75 -0.32 -6.06
C ALA A 130 -6.86 1.18 -6.35
N VAL A 131 -7.80 1.58 -7.22
CA VAL A 131 -8.02 2.99 -7.62
C VAL A 131 -8.19 3.91 -6.42
N GLY A 132 -8.99 3.52 -5.44
CA GLY A 132 -9.21 4.34 -4.24
C GLY A 132 -7.94 4.52 -3.41
N GLN A 133 -7.06 3.51 -3.37
CA GLN A 133 -5.75 3.62 -2.72
C GLN A 133 -4.81 4.56 -3.49
N LEU A 134 -4.76 4.47 -4.84
CA LEU A 134 -4.00 5.42 -5.67
C LEU A 134 -4.49 6.87 -5.47
N LYS A 135 -5.81 7.06 -5.35
CA LYS A 135 -6.36 8.40 -5.06
C LYS A 135 -5.91 8.94 -3.71
N LYS A 136 -5.82 8.09 -2.70
CA LYS A 136 -5.26 8.47 -1.38
C LYS A 136 -3.78 8.79 -1.46
N LEU A 137 -3.02 7.99 -2.21
CA LEU A 137 -1.60 8.24 -2.47
C LEU A 137 -1.38 9.61 -3.11
N TYR A 138 -2.09 9.89 -4.21
CA TYR A 138 -1.98 11.17 -4.92
C TYR A 138 -2.39 12.37 -4.05
N SER A 139 -3.41 12.21 -3.21
CA SER A 139 -3.85 13.27 -2.31
C SER A 139 -2.81 13.67 -1.25
N ASN A 140 -1.78 12.85 -1.05
CA ASN A 140 -0.70 13.07 -0.10
C ASN A 140 0.69 13.12 -0.78
N LEU A 141 0.71 13.29 -2.10
CA LEU A 141 1.88 13.10 -2.95
C LEU A 141 3.10 13.92 -2.52
N ASP A 142 2.92 15.19 -2.18
CA ASP A 142 4.02 16.07 -1.77
C ASP A 142 4.76 15.54 -0.55
N LYS A 143 4.02 15.07 0.47
CA LYS A 143 4.60 14.50 1.69
C LYS A 143 5.32 13.19 1.39
N VAL A 144 4.68 12.34 0.59
CA VAL A 144 5.22 11.04 0.19
C VAL A 144 6.51 11.22 -0.61
N ASN A 145 6.52 12.11 -1.59
CA ASN A 145 7.69 12.37 -2.43
C ASN A 145 8.85 13.00 -1.64
N ALA A 146 8.56 13.87 -0.65
CA ALA A 146 9.58 14.41 0.23
C ALA A 146 10.29 13.27 1.00
N SER A 147 9.53 12.33 1.53
CA SER A 147 10.07 11.19 2.27
C SER A 147 10.78 10.17 1.36
N LEU A 148 10.21 9.86 0.18
CA LEU A 148 10.87 9.02 -0.82
C LEU A 148 12.25 9.58 -1.18
N SER A 149 12.33 10.88 -1.49
CA SER A 149 13.58 11.56 -1.79
C SER A 149 14.60 11.48 -0.64
N ALA A 150 14.12 11.64 0.60
CA ALA A 150 14.98 11.62 1.79
C ALA A 150 15.64 10.25 2.03
N VAL A 151 14.97 9.15 1.63
CA VAL A 151 15.51 7.77 1.78
C VAL A 151 16.10 7.21 0.49
N GLY A 152 16.25 8.03 -0.55
CA GLY A 152 16.83 7.61 -1.83
C GLY A 152 15.90 6.73 -2.68
N GLY A 153 14.59 6.79 -2.44
CA GLY A 153 13.59 6.14 -3.26
C GLY A 153 13.25 6.95 -4.53
N THR A 154 12.58 6.31 -5.47
CA THR A 154 12.07 6.95 -6.69
C THR A 154 10.84 7.79 -6.37
N VAL A 155 10.90 9.10 -6.63
CA VAL A 155 9.73 9.97 -6.48
C VAL A 155 8.66 9.61 -7.51
N ILE A 156 7.40 9.71 -7.11
CA ILE A 156 6.26 9.50 -8.00
C ILE A 156 6.13 10.76 -8.87
N SER A 157 6.44 10.61 -10.15
CA SER A 157 6.49 11.73 -11.08
C SER A 157 5.09 12.20 -11.47
N THR A 158 4.95 13.54 -11.56
CA THR A 158 3.78 14.23 -12.12
C THR A 158 4.05 14.79 -13.51
N GLU A 159 5.11 14.34 -14.16
CA GLU A 159 5.41 14.70 -15.54
C GLU A 159 4.45 14.02 -16.50
N GLU A 160 4.09 14.74 -17.57
CA GLU A 160 3.19 14.22 -18.61
C GLU A 160 3.67 12.89 -19.17
N GLY A 161 2.75 11.94 -19.29
CA GLY A 161 3.03 10.59 -19.77
C GLY A 161 3.25 9.56 -18.67
N ASN A 162 3.45 9.96 -17.41
CA ASN A 162 3.53 9.01 -16.31
C ASN A 162 2.14 8.56 -15.88
N GLU A 163 1.85 7.30 -16.12
CA GLU A 163 0.56 6.66 -15.80
C GLU A 163 0.81 5.42 -14.93
N PHE A 164 -0.03 5.21 -13.92
CA PHE A 164 0.12 4.16 -12.93
C PHE A 164 -1.05 3.18 -12.97
N TRP A 165 -0.77 1.89 -13.19
CA TRP A 165 -1.80 0.86 -13.08
C TRP A 165 -2.40 0.76 -11.68
N SER A 166 -3.72 0.51 -11.66
CA SER A 166 -4.39 -0.01 -10.47
C SER A 166 -4.75 -1.48 -10.66
N SER A 167 -5.06 -2.16 -9.54
CA SER A 167 -5.60 -3.53 -9.57
C SER A 167 -7.10 -3.58 -9.89
N THR A 168 -7.75 -2.43 -10.03
CA THR A 168 -9.20 -2.32 -10.26
C THR A 168 -9.51 -2.55 -11.72
N GLU A 169 -10.28 -3.59 -12.03
CA GLU A 169 -10.71 -3.90 -13.39
C GLU A 169 -11.87 -3.00 -13.82
N TYR A 170 -11.84 -2.52 -15.06
CA TYR A 170 -13.00 -1.85 -15.67
C TYR A 170 -13.88 -2.85 -16.41
N SER A 171 -13.27 -3.70 -17.24
CA SER A 171 -13.96 -4.70 -18.09
C SER A 171 -12.98 -5.77 -18.53
N VAL A 172 -13.45 -6.75 -19.25
CA VAL A 172 -12.62 -7.84 -19.83
C VAL A 172 -11.42 -7.35 -20.64
N SER A 173 -11.47 -6.14 -21.18
CA SER A 173 -10.38 -5.59 -22.02
C SER A 173 -9.66 -4.39 -21.42
N SER A 174 -10.14 -3.84 -20.31
CA SER A 174 -9.63 -2.58 -19.77
C SER A 174 -9.54 -2.60 -18.27
N SER A 175 -8.57 -1.85 -17.72
CA SER A 175 -8.40 -1.64 -16.29
C SER A 175 -8.21 -0.17 -15.98
N TRP A 176 -8.49 0.21 -14.73
CA TRP A 176 -8.32 1.58 -14.28
C TRP A 176 -6.84 1.89 -14.04
N PHE A 177 -6.45 3.11 -14.37
CA PHE A 177 -5.14 3.67 -14.12
C PHE A 177 -5.24 5.13 -13.67
N MET A 178 -4.18 5.65 -13.06
CA MET A 178 -4.05 7.04 -12.67
C MET A 178 -3.06 7.74 -13.61
N ASP A 179 -3.41 8.93 -14.10
CA ASP A 179 -2.49 9.76 -14.85
C ASP A 179 -1.62 10.65 -13.95
N TRP A 180 -0.71 11.39 -14.56
CA TRP A 180 0.22 12.32 -13.90
C TRP A 180 -0.47 13.47 -13.13
N ASN A 181 -1.72 13.77 -13.44
CA ASN A 181 -2.54 14.77 -12.74
C ASN A 181 -3.38 14.15 -11.60
N GLY A 182 -3.24 12.85 -11.36
CA GLY A 182 -4.02 12.11 -10.35
C GLY A 182 -5.47 11.92 -10.75
N GLN A 183 -5.79 12.01 -12.04
CA GLN A 183 -7.09 11.64 -12.57
C GLN A 183 -7.14 10.15 -12.87
N MET A 184 -8.32 9.55 -12.70
CA MET A 184 -8.52 8.12 -12.93
C MET A 184 -9.19 7.89 -14.27
N HIS A 185 -8.59 7.02 -15.07
CA HIS A 185 -9.05 6.66 -16.40
C HIS A 185 -9.21 5.14 -16.49
N SER A 186 -10.19 4.67 -17.24
CA SER A 186 -10.42 3.23 -17.47
C SER A 186 -10.50 2.90 -18.96
N LYS A 187 -11.02 3.82 -19.72
CA LYS A 187 -11.25 3.67 -21.13
C LYS A 187 -11.21 5.05 -21.73
N ASP A 188 -10.24 5.29 -22.56
CA ASP A 188 -10.32 6.40 -23.49
C ASP A 188 -10.06 5.88 -24.90
N VAL A 189 -10.82 6.38 -25.85
CA VAL A 189 -10.57 6.19 -27.30
C VAL A 189 -9.22 6.81 -27.71
N THR A 190 -8.66 7.69 -26.89
CA THR A 190 -7.37 8.34 -27.11
C THR A 190 -6.23 7.75 -26.23
N TYR A 191 -6.55 7.16 -25.09
CA TYR A 191 -5.56 6.55 -24.19
C TYR A 191 -5.93 5.07 -24.03
N ASN A 192 -5.16 4.18 -24.63
CA ASN A 192 -5.36 2.73 -24.55
C ASN A 192 -5.32 2.24 -23.10
N GLY A 193 -6.43 2.37 -22.36
CA GLY A 193 -6.65 1.72 -21.05
C GLY A 193 -6.76 0.20 -21.16
N THR A 194 -6.36 -0.36 -22.32
CA THR A 194 -6.34 -1.79 -22.57
C THR A 194 -5.30 -2.47 -21.69
N LYS A 195 -5.66 -3.64 -21.17
CA LYS A 195 -4.83 -4.40 -20.23
C LYS A 195 -3.44 -4.76 -20.74
N ASP A 196 -3.25 -4.84 -22.05
CA ASP A 196 -1.97 -5.09 -22.73
C ASP A 196 -1.10 -3.83 -22.89
N GLY A 197 -1.66 -2.63 -22.69
CA GLY A 197 -0.90 -1.40 -22.60
C GLY A 197 0.10 -1.43 -21.45
N ARG A 198 1.21 -0.71 -21.59
CA ARG A 198 2.25 -0.64 -20.54
C ARG A 198 2.10 0.64 -19.73
N ARG A 199 2.15 0.51 -18.40
CA ARG A 199 2.17 1.63 -17.47
C ARG A 199 3.07 1.31 -16.29
N ILE A 200 3.43 2.33 -15.55
CA ILE A 200 4.22 2.22 -14.33
C ILE A 200 3.44 1.38 -13.31
N VAL A 201 4.14 0.46 -12.71
CA VAL A 201 3.65 -0.40 -11.63
C VAL A 201 4.36 -0.03 -10.33
N ARG A 202 3.60 0.32 -9.32
CA ARG A 202 4.12 0.70 -8.00
C ARG A 202 3.39 -0.08 -6.93
N ALA A 203 4.15 -0.87 -6.17
CA ALA A 203 3.58 -1.67 -5.10
C ALA A 203 3.14 -0.84 -3.90
N VAL A 204 2.11 -1.30 -3.21
CA VAL A 204 1.70 -0.79 -1.90
C VAL A 204 1.53 -1.94 -0.91
N ARG A 205 1.53 -1.62 0.38
CA ARG A 205 1.41 -2.57 1.47
C ARG A 205 0.55 -2.01 2.59
N SER A 206 -0.21 -2.89 3.27
CA SER A 206 -0.86 -2.55 4.54
C SER A 206 0.08 -2.78 5.73
N PHE A 207 -0.11 -2.06 6.81
CA PHE A 207 0.62 -2.23 8.07
C PHE A 207 -0.30 -2.02 9.28
#